data_87b2dc2743591c51ab9a282667ae2c47
#
_entry.id   87b2dc2743591c51ab9a282667ae2c47
#
_cell.length_a   1.000
_cell.length_b   1.000
_cell.length_c   1.000
_cell.angle_alpha   90.00
_cell.angle_beta   90.00
_cell.angle_gamma   90.00
#
_symmetry.space_group_name_H-M   'P 1'
#
loop_
_entity.id
_entity.type
_entity.pdbx_description
1 polymer ?
#
loop_
_entity_poly.entity_id
_entity_poly.type
_entity_poly.pdbx_seq_one_letter_code
_entity_poly.pdbx_strand_id
1 'polypeptide(L)'
;MEVISITRNARMSAFKGRPLCRACQGLKAADALKVVEFSPKKAAEIIKKTLLSALANAKNNNGVKEPGELTVKLCVLDESTRRRRYWPTARGSAHPIARRLCHCKVVLTDAKKEAK
;
A
#
# COMPACT_ATOMS: atom_id res chain seq x y z
N MET A 1 6.38 13.36 -14.58
CA MET A 1 6.61 13.55 -13.13
C MET A 1 6.07 12.34 -12.38
N GLU A 2 6.80 11.83 -11.45
CA GLU A 2 6.37 10.73 -10.60
C GLU A 2 6.54 11.13 -9.13
N VAL A 3 5.53 10.84 -8.33
CA VAL A 3 5.54 11.09 -6.89
C VAL A 3 5.48 9.75 -6.19
N ILE A 4 6.44 9.49 -5.31
CA ILE A 4 6.60 8.21 -4.64
C ILE A 4 6.34 8.37 -3.15
N SER A 5 5.62 7.41 -2.57
CA SER A 5 5.47 7.29 -1.12
C SER A 5 5.62 5.83 -0.72
N ILE A 6 6.37 5.59 0.33
CA ILE A 6 6.65 4.23 0.83
C ILE A 6 6.36 4.18 2.33
N THR A 7 5.54 3.20 2.73
CA THR A 7 5.36 2.83 4.14
C THR A 7 6.13 1.55 4.39
N ARG A 8 7.10 1.59 5.30
CA ARG A 8 7.95 0.44 5.61
C ARG A 8 7.47 -0.30 6.84
N ASN A 9 7.64 -1.61 6.82
CA ASN A 9 7.37 -2.50 7.96
C ASN A 9 5.93 -2.38 8.49
N ALA A 10 4.97 -2.33 7.59
CA ALA A 10 3.56 -2.39 7.95
C ALA A 10 3.21 -3.77 8.49
N ARG A 11 2.41 -3.82 9.56
CA ARG A 11 2.06 -5.06 10.25
C ARG A 11 0.96 -5.83 9.55
N MET A 12 1.26 -6.38 8.38
CA MET A 12 0.33 -7.25 7.67
C MET A 12 1.08 -8.09 6.64
N SER A 13 0.44 -9.16 6.19
CA SER A 13 0.95 -9.95 5.08
C SER A 13 0.73 -9.23 3.76
N ALA A 14 1.76 -9.18 2.92
CA ALA A 14 1.65 -8.59 1.58
C ALA A 14 0.59 -9.29 0.72
N PHE A 15 0.50 -10.61 0.83
CA PHE A 15 -0.48 -11.40 0.07
C PHE A 15 -1.92 -10.97 0.31
N LYS A 16 -2.27 -10.67 1.57
CA LYS A 16 -3.64 -10.27 1.93
C LYS A 16 -4.06 -8.91 1.39
N GLY A 17 -3.10 -8.01 1.17
CA GLY A 17 -3.40 -6.67 0.67
C GLY A 17 -3.28 -6.50 -0.83
N ARG A 18 -2.67 -7.44 -1.55
CA ARG A 18 -2.44 -7.32 -2.99
C ARG A 18 -3.69 -7.14 -3.84
N PRO A 19 -4.81 -7.84 -3.58
CA PRO A 19 -6.04 -7.59 -4.34
C PRO A 19 -6.51 -6.14 -4.27
N LEU A 20 -6.43 -5.52 -3.12
CA LEU A 20 -6.82 -4.12 -2.94
C LEU A 20 -5.86 -3.18 -3.69
N CYS A 21 -4.57 -3.47 -3.67
CA CYS A 21 -3.59 -2.70 -4.44
C CYS A 21 -3.88 -2.77 -5.94
N ARG A 22 -4.23 -3.93 -6.45
CA ARG A 22 -4.58 -4.11 -7.87
C ARG A 22 -5.83 -3.30 -8.23
N ALA A 23 -6.81 -3.23 -7.34
CA ALA A 23 -8.02 -2.43 -7.55
C ALA A 23 -7.70 -0.94 -7.63
N CYS A 24 -6.69 -0.47 -6.93
CA CYS A 24 -6.30 0.95 -6.91
C CYS A 24 -5.44 1.36 -8.11
N GLN A 25 -4.72 0.43 -8.72
CA GLN A 25 -3.84 0.77 -9.85
C GLN A 25 -4.62 1.23 -11.07
N GLY A 26 -4.16 2.30 -11.71
CA GLY A 26 -4.76 2.85 -12.91
C GLY A 26 -5.91 3.81 -12.66
N LEU A 27 -6.34 3.98 -11.43
CA LEU A 27 -7.38 4.94 -11.05
C LEU A 27 -6.78 6.30 -10.75
N LYS A 28 -7.60 7.34 -10.82
CA LYS A 28 -7.22 8.64 -10.28
C LYS A 28 -7.06 8.53 -8.76
N ALA A 29 -6.14 9.30 -8.20
CA ALA A 29 -5.86 9.24 -6.76
C ALA A 29 -7.11 9.45 -5.91
N ALA A 30 -8.00 10.37 -6.31
CA ALA A 30 -9.26 10.61 -5.61
C ALA A 30 -10.17 9.38 -5.62
N ASP A 31 -10.28 8.70 -6.77
CA ASP A 31 -11.07 7.48 -6.89
C ASP A 31 -10.46 6.32 -6.13
N ALA A 32 -9.14 6.18 -6.15
CA ALA A 32 -8.43 5.17 -5.37
C ALA A 32 -8.69 5.35 -3.87
N LEU A 33 -8.69 6.58 -3.39
CA LEU A 33 -9.02 6.86 -1.98
C LEU A 33 -10.43 6.41 -1.62
N LYS A 34 -11.40 6.62 -2.51
CA LYS A 34 -12.78 6.16 -2.28
C LYS A 34 -12.85 4.64 -2.19
N VAL A 35 -12.19 3.94 -3.11
CA VAL A 35 -12.14 2.47 -3.11
C VAL A 35 -11.56 1.94 -1.80
N VAL A 36 -10.46 2.52 -1.36
CA VAL A 36 -9.78 2.12 -0.13
C VAL A 36 -10.64 2.42 1.10
N GLU A 37 -11.28 3.58 1.12
CA GLU A 37 -12.10 4.03 2.25
C GLU A 37 -13.29 3.12 2.53
N PHE A 38 -13.88 2.56 1.47
CA PHE A 38 -15.02 1.65 1.59
C PHE A 38 -14.63 0.19 1.81
N SER A 39 -13.34 -0.15 1.75
CA SER A 39 -12.88 -1.51 1.96
C SER A 39 -12.79 -1.83 3.46
N PRO A 40 -13.34 -2.98 3.91
CA PRO A 40 -13.23 -3.39 5.30
C PRO A 40 -11.89 -4.06 5.66
N LYS A 41 -11.00 -4.24 4.68
CA LYS A 41 -9.73 -4.94 4.90
C LYS A 41 -8.74 -4.08 5.69
N LYS A 42 -7.90 -4.74 6.51
CA LYS A 42 -6.82 -4.07 7.24
C LYS A 42 -5.85 -3.34 6.32
N ALA A 43 -5.58 -3.92 5.15
CA ALA A 43 -4.72 -3.32 4.14
C ALA A 43 -5.20 -1.93 3.69
N ALA A 44 -6.51 -1.70 3.73
CA ALA A 44 -7.11 -0.43 3.32
C ALA A 44 -6.55 0.74 4.13
N GLU A 45 -6.40 0.57 5.42
CA GLU A 45 -5.88 1.63 6.30
C GLU A 45 -4.43 2.00 5.94
N ILE A 46 -3.59 0.99 5.71
CA ILE A 46 -2.18 1.19 5.36
C ILE A 46 -2.05 1.85 3.99
N ILE A 47 -2.80 1.36 3.00
CA ILE A 47 -2.79 1.91 1.64
C ILE A 47 -3.32 3.34 1.64
N LYS A 48 -4.38 3.62 2.41
CA LYS A 48 -4.95 4.97 2.55
C LYS A 48 -3.91 5.96 3.07
N LYS A 49 -3.20 5.61 4.13
CA LYS A 49 -2.15 6.45 4.70
C LYS A 49 -1.03 6.71 3.70
N THR A 50 -0.62 5.68 2.96
CA THR A 50 0.42 5.82 1.94
C THR A 50 -0.04 6.71 0.79
N LEU A 51 -1.29 6.57 0.34
CA LEU A 51 -1.87 7.42 -0.69
C LEU A 51 -1.96 8.89 -0.24
N LEU A 52 -2.41 9.13 0.99
CA LEU A 52 -2.48 10.49 1.54
C LEU A 52 -1.10 11.12 1.63
N SER A 53 -0.09 10.35 2.02
CA SER A 53 1.29 10.82 2.04
C SER A 53 1.78 11.16 0.64
N ALA A 54 1.47 10.34 -0.37
CA ALA A 54 1.83 10.60 -1.76
C ALA A 54 1.16 11.86 -2.29
N LEU A 55 -0.10 12.08 -1.96
CA LEU A 55 -0.83 13.30 -2.33
C LEU A 55 -0.22 14.54 -1.67
N ALA A 56 0.15 14.44 -0.41
CA ALA A 56 0.82 15.53 0.30
C ALA A 56 2.18 15.84 -0.31
N ASN A 57 2.94 14.81 -0.69
CA ASN A 57 4.22 14.98 -1.37
C ASN A 57 4.04 15.69 -2.73
N ALA A 58 3.02 15.31 -3.48
CA ALA A 58 2.71 15.95 -4.76
C ALA A 58 2.40 17.43 -4.58
N LYS A 59 1.57 17.76 -3.60
CA LYS A 59 1.17 19.15 -3.33
C LYS A 59 2.32 20.00 -2.82
N ASN A 60 3.05 19.51 -1.83
CA ASN A 60 4.05 20.29 -1.10
C ASN A 60 5.41 20.32 -1.79
N ASN A 61 5.86 19.19 -2.33
CA ASN A 61 7.20 19.07 -2.91
C ASN A 61 7.23 19.35 -4.41
N ASN A 62 6.18 18.98 -5.13
CA ASN A 62 6.12 19.12 -6.59
C ASN A 62 5.18 20.24 -7.06
N GLY A 63 4.52 20.93 -6.14
CA GLY A 63 3.69 22.08 -6.45
C GLY A 63 2.45 21.78 -7.29
N VAL A 64 1.95 20.55 -7.25
CA VAL A 64 0.75 20.16 -7.98
C VAL A 64 -0.48 20.81 -7.34
N LYS A 65 -1.26 21.53 -8.14
CA LYS A 65 -2.46 22.24 -7.64
C LYS A 65 -3.58 21.28 -7.26
N GLU A 66 -3.80 20.25 -8.07
CA GLU A 66 -4.85 19.29 -7.88
C GLU A 66 -4.28 17.86 -7.81
N PRO A 67 -3.74 17.43 -6.66
CA PRO A 67 -3.13 16.11 -6.54
C PRO A 67 -4.11 14.96 -6.80
N GLY A 68 -5.40 15.17 -6.54
CA GLY A 68 -6.42 14.15 -6.76
C GLY A 68 -6.60 13.73 -8.22
N GLU A 69 -6.15 14.56 -9.17
CA GLU A 69 -6.20 14.26 -10.59
C GLU A 69 -5.05 13.36 -11.08
N LEU A 70 -4.03 13.16 -10.24
CA LEU A 70 -2.93 12.27 -10.57
C LEU A 70 -3.42 10.81 -10.64
N THR A 71 -2.83 10.05 -11.55
CA THR A 71 -3.16 8.63 -11.72
C THR A 71 -2.23 7.77 -10.87
N VAL A 72 -2.78 6.74 -10.24
CA VAL A 72 -1.99 5.76 -9.51
C VAL A 72 -1.29 4.86 -10.53
N LYS A 73 -0.01 5.11 -10.76
CA LYS A 73 0.80 4.31 -11.68
C LYS A 73 1.11 2.94 -11.08
N LEU A 74 1.47 2.92 -9.83
CA LEU A 74 1.89 1.72 -9.14
C LEU A 74 1.38 1.74 -7.70
N CYS A 75 0.81 0.64 -7.27
CA CYS A 75 0.47 0.40 -5.87
C CYS A 75 0.82 -1.06 -5.60
N VAL A 76 1.86 -1.28 -4.82
CA VAL A 76 2.38 -2.64 -4.57
C VAL A 76 2.67 -2.83 -3.09
N LEU A 77 2.57 -4.08 -2.67
CA LEU A 77 2.96 -4.53 -1.36
C LEU A 77 4.09 -5.55 -1.52
N ASP A 78 5.26 -5.20 -1.03
CA ASP A 78 6.44 -6.05 -1.04
C ASP A 78 6.62 -6.70 0.32
N GLU A 79 7.13 -7.93 0.32
CA GLU A 79 7.44 -8.60 1.58
C GLU A 79 8.62 -7.94 2.29
N SER A 80 8.49 -7.79 3.59
CA SER A 80 9.55 -7.30 4.47
C SER A 80 10.10 -8.47 5.31
N THR A 81 10.87 -8.15 6.33
CA THR A 81 11.38 -9.16 7.27
C THR A 81 10.24 -9.88 7.97
N ARG A 82 10.48 -11.14 8.29
CA ARG A 82 9.55 -11.94 9.07
C ARG A 82 10.03 -11.99 10.51
N ARG A 83 9.14 -11.62 11.44
CA ARG A 83 9.42 -11.78 12.86
C ARG A 83 9.13 -13.21 13.24
N ARG A 84 10.17 -13.93 13.68
CA ARG A 84 10.03 -15.32 14.08
C ARG A 84 9.55 -15.40 15.52
N ARG A 85 8.56 -16.28 15.75
CA ARG A 85 8.01 -16.59 17.07
C ARG A 85 7.82 -18.09 17.18
N TYR A 86 7.67 -18.56 18.41
CA TYR A 86 7.42 -19.96 18.65
C TYR A 86 6.03 -20.15 19.25
N TRP A 87 5.34 -21.16 18.76
CA TRP A 87 4.03 -21.51 19.27
C TRP A 87 4.14 -22.78 20.09
N PRO A 88 3.75 -22.78 21.41
CA PRO A 88 3.78 -23.99 22.24
C PRO A 88 2.85 -25.05 21.69
N THR A 89 3.32 -26.29 21.67
CA THR A 89 2.54 -27.43 21.24
C THR A 89 2.65 -28.57 22.27
N ALA A 90 2.01 -29.71 21.97
CA ALA A 90 2.00 -30.88 22.88
C ALA A 90 3.41 -31.36 23.20
N ARG A 91 3.57 -31.97 24.38
CA ARG A 91 4.81 -32.59 24.86
C ARG A 91 6.02 -31.64 24.94
N GLY A 92 5.77 -30.36 25.24
CA GLY A 92 6.84 -29.38 25.37
C GLY A 92 7.51 -28.98 24.07
N SER A 93 6.97 -29.38 22.91
CA SER A 93 7.44 -28.95 21.60
C SER A 93 7.02 -27.53 21.29
N ALA A 94 7.77 -26.85 20.44
CA ALA A 94 7.40 -25.53 19.94
C ALA A 94 7.51 -25.50 18.42
N HIS A 95 6.49 -24.98 17.76
CA HIS A 95 6.50 -24.79 16.31
C HIS A 95 6.89 -23.36 15.98
N PRO A 96 7.76 -23.14 14.98
CA PRO A 96 8.06 -21.79 14.52
C PRO A 96 6.87 -21.19 13.79
N ILE A 97 6.59 -19.92 14.08
CA ILE A 97 5.62 -19.13 13.32
C ILE A 97 6.29 -17.86 12.82
N ALA A 98 5.77 -17.30 11.73
CA ALA A 98 6.26 -16.07 11.17
C ALA A 98 5.19 -14.98 11.27
N ARG A 99 5.54 -13.86 11.88
CA ARG A 99 4.74 -12.63 11.83
C ARG A 99 5.24 -11.80 10.67
N ARG A 100 4.49 -11.82 9.58
CA ARG A 100 4.90 -11.15 8.34
C ARG A 100 4.69 -9.66 8.40
N LEU A 101 5.63 -8.93 7.80
CA LEU A 101 5.55 -7.49 7.59
C LEU A 101 5.60 -7.22 6.10
N CYS A 102 5.16 -6.05 5.68
CA CYS A 102 5.22 -5.65 4.29
C CYS A 102 5.64 -4.19 4.15
N HIS A 103 6.06 -3.83 2.94
CA HIS A 103 6.28 -2.44 2.54
C HIS A 103 5.21 -2.08 1.52
N CYS A 104 4.55 -0.96 1.72
CA CYS A 104 3.58 -0.43 0.77
C CYS A 104 4.21 0.71 -0.02
N LYS A 105 4.23 0.58 -1.35
CA LYS A 105 4.76 1.61 -2.24
C LYS A 105 3.66 2.09 -3.17
N VAL A 106 3.47 3.40 -3.22
CA VAL A 106 2.53 4.06 -4.12
C VAL A 106 3.30 5.05 -4.98
N VAL A 107 3.09 4.98 -6.27
CA VAL A 107 3.65 5.93 -7.25
C VAL A 107 2.49 6.59 -7.97
N LEU A 108 2.44 7.93 -7.90
CA LEU A 108 1.48 8.73 -8.64
C LEU A 108 2.17 9.37 -9.84
N THR A 109 1.46 9.49 -10.94
CA THR A 109 1.97 10.12 -12.16
C THR A 109 0.93 11.04 -12.77
N ASP A 110 1.39 12.06 -13.47
CA ASP A 110 0.53 12.95 -14.27
C ASP A 110 0.31 12.40 -15.69
N ALA A 111 1.10 11.44 -16.12
CA ALA A 111 0.92 10.80 -17.40
C ALA A 111 -0.33 9.91 -17.39
N LYS A 112 -1.23 10.09 -18.36
CA LYS A 112 -2.37 9.21 -18.50
C LYS A 112 -1.88 7.82 -18.90
N LYS A 113 -2.33 6.82 -18.17
CA LYS A 113 -2.05 5.44 -18.52
C LYS A 113 -2.75 5.12 -19.84
N GLU A 114 -1.98 4.65 -20.82
CA GLU A 114 -2.59 4.15 -22.03
C GLU A 114 -3.49 2.97 -21.71
N ALA A 115 -4.74 3.03 -22.16
CA ALA A 115 -5.66 1.91 -22.05
C ALA A 115 -5.15 0.76 -22.93
N LYS A 116 -4.80 -0.33 -22.28
CA LYS A 116 -4.46 -1.56 -23.01
C LYS A 116 -5.70 -2.36 -23.27
#